data_10298f8d5383e85496a862b104b076c9
#
_entry.id   10298f8d5383e85496a862b104b076c9
#
_cell.length_a   1.000
_cell.length_b   1.000
_cell.length_c   1.000
_cell.angle_alpha   90.00
_cell.angle_beta   90.00
_cell.angle_gamma   90.00
#
_symmetry.space_group_name_H-M   'P 1'
#
loop_
_entity.id
_entity.type
_entity.pdbx_description
1 polymer ?
#
loop_
_entity_poly.entity_id
_entity_poly.type
_entity_poly.pdbx_seq_one_letter_code
_entity_poly.pdbx_strand_id
1 'polypeptide(L)'
;GFGEHQLDISESFKDFEGDPLTYSIKKVDVAKGFQLTLVIYGILACFLFYITFSTTKERVKPDKNKVTSLKNDLKDLLGNKPWMILLVMSLFTLGYVSIRMSSIMYYFKYYVQNELLASLFMVLGTVAVILGVACTDYLSKKLGKKKLYLIVMGLSTILTAIFYYIPKEQIILIFAVHILISFVMAPQAPLLWAMYADTADYSQWKNGRRATGLVFSAATFSQKFGMALGGGLAGILLTVFHFIPNVAQTAETLRGIRLMMSYIPAIGTLIATLAAFFYPLDDDTMEKIEEELEAREES
;
A
#
# COMPACT_ATOMS: atom_id res chain seq x y z
N GLY A 1 -33.06 11.68 10.15
CA GLY A 1 -33.77 12.66 10.94
C GLY A 1 -32.77 13.61 11.59
N PHE A 2 -32.92 14.89 11.38
CA PHE A 2 -32.15 15.92 12.05
C PHE A 2 -32.62 15.94 13.50
N GLY A 3 -31.82 15.45 14.44
CA GLY A 3 -32.05 15.66 15.86
C GLY A 3 -31.47 17.02 16.23
N GLU A 4 -32.27 18.02 16.44
CA GLU A 4 -31.86 19.22 17.14
C GLU A 4 -31.69 18.85 18.61
N HIS A 5 -30.45 18.75 19.06
CA HIS A 5 -30.16 18.79 20.50
C HIS A 5 -29.94 20.27 20.87
N GLN A 6 -30.93 20.86 21.47
CA GLN A 6 -30.74 22.12 22.21
C GLN A 6 -29.98 21.76 23.48
N LEU A 7 -28.72 22.16 23.56
CA LEU A 7 -28.01 22.30 24.82
C LEU A 7 -28.49 23.60 25.44
N ASP A 8 -29.32 23.52 26.49
CA ASP A 8 -29.72 24.66 27.27
C ASP A 8 -28.56 25.08 28.18
N ILE A 9 -27.79 26.07 27.72
CA ILE A 9 -26.71 26.70 28.50
C ILE A 9 -27.17 28.01 29.13
N SER A 10 -28.48 28.17 29.30
CA SER A 10 -29.10 29.39 29.80
C SER A 10 -28.69 29.83 31.22
N GLU A 11 -28.13 28.92 32.01
CA GLU A 11 -27.64 29.26 33.37
C GLU A 11 -26.17 29.78 33.37
N SER A 12 -25.40 29.61 32.31
CA SER A 12 -23.95 29.88 32.36
C SER A 12 -23.49 31.11 31.57
N PHE A 13 -24.26 31.59 30.60
CA PHE A 13 -23.88 32.73 29.77
C PHE A 13 -25.09 33.59 29.47
N LYS A 14 -25.02 34.85 29.92
CA LYS A 14 -25.97 35.93 29.57
C LYS A 14 -25.26 36.97 28.72
N ASP A 15 -25.99 37.59 27.79
CA ASP A 15 -25.48 38.75 27.06
C ASP A 15 -25.33 39.99 27.96
N PHE A 16 -24.86 41.12 27.40
CA PHE A 16 -24.67 42.35 28.14
C PHE A 16 -25.99 42.97 28.68
N GLU A 17 -27.14 42.56 28.14
CA GLU A 17 -28.49 43.01 28.56
C GLU A 17 -29.16 42.01 29.54
N GLY A 18 -28.53 40.86 29.81
CA GLY A 18 -29.00 39.87 30.75
C GLY A 18 -29.92 38.79 30.15
N ASP A 19 -30.07 38.77 28.81
CA ASP A 19 -30.84 37.74 28.11
C ASP A 19 -30.07 36.47 27.90
N PRO A 20 -30.74 35.28 27.94
CA PRO A 20 -30.08 33.99 27.72
C PRO A 20 -29.62 33.86 26.26
N LEU A 21 -28.30 33.68 26.06
CA LEU A 21 -27.75 33.41 24.74
C LEU A 21 -28.17 32.00 24.26
N THR A 22 -28.98 31.98 23.21
CA THR A 22 -29.44 30.73 22.59
C THR A 22 -28.55 30.37 21.42
N TYR A 23 -27.77 29.27 21.54
CA TYR A 23 -26.98 28.74 20.45
C TYR A 23 -27.67 27.52 19.86
N SER A 24 -27.93 27.50 18.59
CA SER A 24 -28.35 26.30 17.85
C SER A 24 -27.14 25.57 17.26
N ILE A 25 -26.78 24.45 17.82
CA ILE A 25 -25.73 23.56 17.24
C ILE A 25 -26.39 22.68 16.18
N LYS A 26 -26.19 22.99 14.89
CA LYS A 26 -26.56 22.10 13.81
C LYS A 26 -25.60 20.91 13.81
N LYS A 27 -26.08 19.75 14.21
CA LYS A 27 -25.32 18.51 14.05
C LYS A 27 -25.20 18.21 12.55
N VAL A 28 -23.96 18.31 12.03
CA VAL A 28 -23.67 17.95 10.65
C VAL A 28 -23.89 16.46 10.48
N ASP A 29 -24.75 16.06 9.54
CA ASP A 29 -24.94 14.68 9.16
C ASP A 29 -23.74 14.21 8.35
N VAL A 30 -22.73 13.70 9.05
CA VAL A 30 -21.46 13.23 8.47
C VAL A 30 -21.73 12.11 7.46
N ALA A 31 -22.69 11.22 7.74
CA ALA A 31 -23.00 10.10 6.83
C ALA A 31 -23.56 10.61 5.49
N LYS A 32 -24.46 11.59 5.53
CA LYS A 32 -25.01 12.21 4.32
C LYS A 32 -23.97 13.04 3.58
N GLY A 33 -23.05 13.70 4.31
CA GLY A 33 -21.90 14.38 3.71
C GLY A 33 -21.00 13.41 2.93
N PHE A 34 -20.66 12.27 3.51
CA PHE A 34 -19.89 11.21 2.81
C PHE A 34 -20.63 10.67 1.58
N GLN A 35 -21.91 10.36 1.70
CA GLN A 35 -22.73 9.87 0.56
C GLN A 35 -22.72 10.86 -0.60
N LEU A 36 -22.97 12.15 -0.31
CA LEU A 36 -22.98 13.20 -1.34
C LEU A 36 -21.61 13.35 -2.01
N THR A 37 -20.55 13.36 -1.23
CA THR A 37 -19.17 13.43 -1.74
C THR A 37 -18.84 12.25 -2.66
N LEU A 38 -19.21 11.02 -2.28
CA LEU A 38 -19.00 9.83 -3.10
C LEU A 38 -19.80 9.88 -4.41
N VAL A 39 -21.03 10.38 -4.37
CA VAL A 39 -21.85 10.57 -5.59
C VAL A 39 -21.20 11.58 -6.53
N ILE A 40 -20.76 12.73 -6.02
CA ILE A 40 -20.09 13.77 -6.83
C ILE A 40 -18.80 13.20 -7.46
N TYR A 41 -17.96 12.50 -6.68
CA TYR A 41 -16.74 11.88 -7.21
C TYR A 41 -17.05 10.76 -8.20
N GLY A 42 -18.11 10.00 -7.98
CA GLY A 42 -18.56 8.97 -8.93
C GLY A 42 -18.96 9.56 -10.28
N ILE A 43 -19.75 10.63 -10.28
CA ILE A 43 -20.15 11.34 -11.51
C ILE A 43 -18.91 11.93 -12.22
N LEU A 44 -18.03 12.58 -11.46
CA LEU A 44 -16.78 13.15 -12.01
C LEU A 44 -15.90 12.05 -12.62
N ALA A 45 -15.75 10.92 -11.96
CA ALA A 45 -14.98 9.78 -12.45
C ALA A 45 -15.59 9.24 -13.76
N CYS A 46 -16.90 9.04 -13.83
CA CYS A 46 -17.59 8.61 -15.07
C CYS A 46 -17.34 9.58 -16.22
N PHE A 47 -17.41 10.89 -15.94
CA PHE A 47 -17.15 11.93 -16.94
C PHE A 47 -15.70 11.89 -17.45
N LEU A 48 -14.73 11.77 -16.55
CA LEU A 48 -13.30 11.68 -16.91
C LEU A 48 -13.00 10.39 -17.68
N PHE A 49 -13.58 9.26 -17.29
CA PHE A 49 -13.45 8.00 -18.03
C PHE A 49 -14.08 8.09 -19.43
N TYR A 50 -15.21 8.77 -19.58
CA TYR A 50 -15.82 8.99 -20.89
C TYR A 50 -14.92 9.86 -21.79
N ILE A 51 -14.30 10.94 -21.26
CA ILE A 51 -13.33 11.74 -21.99
C ILE A 51 -12.15 10.86 -22.42
N THR A 52 -11.57 10.10 -21.50
CA THR A 52 -10.44 9.21 -21.80
C THR A 52 -10.81 8.22 -22.89
N PHE A 53 -11.95 7.56 -22.78
CA PHE A 53 -12.43 6.61 -23.80
C PHE A 53 -12.62 7.26 -25.18
N SER A 54 -13.20 8.46 -25.25
CA SER A 54 -13.48 9.14 -26.51
C SER A 54 -12.24 9.76 -27.17
N THR A 55 -11.21 10.11 -26.39
CA THR A 55 -9.98 10.74 -26.90
C THR A 55 -8.85 9.74 -27.16
N THR A 56 -8.90 8.55 -26.53
CA THR A 56 -7.86 7.53 -26.65
C THR A 56 -8.15 6.58 -27.81
N LYS A 57 -7.20 6.39 -28.71
CA LYS A 57 -7.27 5.40 -29.80
C LYS A 57 -6.21 4.34 -29.58
N GLU A 58 -6.61 3.09 -29.61
CA GLU A 58 -5.70 1.94 -29.57
C GLU A 58 -4.87 1.90 -30.86
N ARG A 59 -3.57 2.19 -30.75
CA ARG A 59 -2.66 2.23 -31.90
C ARG A 59 -2.04 0.88 -32.19
N VAL A 60 -1.81 0.06 -31.17
CA VAL A 60 -1.24 -1.28 -31.25
C VAL A 60 -2.38 -2.30 -31.17
N LYS A 61 -2.71 -2.93 -32.29
CA LYS A 61 -3.73 -3.97 -32.32
C LYS A 61 -3.12 -5.32 -31.98
N PRO A 62 -3.78 -6.15 -31.16
CA PRO A 62 -3.32 -7.52 -30.93
C PRO A 62 -3.30 -8.30 -32.26
N ASP A 63 -2.28 -9.15 -32.42
CA ASP A 63 -2.16 -10.02 -33.58
C ASP A 63 -3.35 -10.99 -33.64
N LYS A 64 -4.22 -10.82 -34.65
CA LYS A 64 -5.45 -11.61 -34.82
C LYS A 64 -5.21 -13.10 -35.06
N ASN A 65 -3.98 -13.47 -35.43
CA ASN A 65 -3.61 -14.85 -35.70
C ASN A 65 -3.16 -15.62 -34.45
N LYS A 66 -2.93 -14.95 -33.33
CA LYS A 66 -2.60 -15.61 -32.06
C LYS A 66 -3.88 -15.87 -31.27
N VAL A 67 -4.55 -17.00 -31.55
CA VAL A 67 -5.66 -17.50 -30.73
C VAL A 67 -5.08 -17.87 -29.35
N THR A 68 -5.18 -16.95 -28.40
CA THR A 68 -4.80 -17.22 -27.02
C THR A 68 -5.97 -17.90 -26.31
N SER A 69 -5.70 -19.07 -25.77
CA SER A 69 -6.64 -19.75 -24.87
C SER A 69 -6.34 -19.30 -23.45
N LEU A 70 -7.30 -18.65 -22.77
CA LEU A 70 -7.17 -18.24 -21.36
C LEU A 70 -6.64 -19.37 -20.45
N LYS A 71 -7.03 -20.63 -20.75
CA LYS A 71 -6.55 -21.81 -20.02
C LYS A 71 -5.04 -22.02 -20.18
N ASN A 72 -4.54 -21.86 -21.42
CA ASN A 72 -3.11 -22.03 -21.70
C ASN A 72 -2.30 -20.86 -21.12
N ASP A 73 -2.81 -19.64 -21.25
CA ASP A 73 -2.15 -18.45 -20.70
C ASP A 73 -2.06 -18.52 -19.17
N LEU A 74 -3.12 -18.99 -18.50
CA LEU A 74 -3.11 -19.21 -17.06
C LEU A 74 -2.12 -20.32 -16.65
N LYS A 75 -2.05 -21.40 -17.44
CA LYS A 75 -1.08 -22.47 -17.21
C LYS A 75 0.36 -21.96 -17.36
N ASP A 76 0.61 -21.15 -18.38
CA ASP A 76 1.93 -20.55 -18.61
C ASP A 76 2.31 -19.58 -17.48
N LEU A 77 1.34 -18.79 -16.99
CA LEU A 77 1.54 -17.89 -15.86
C LEU A 77 1.88 -18.65 -14.57
N LEU A 78 1.12 -19.69 -14.25
CA LEU A 78 1.39 -20.55 -13.09
C LEU A 78 2.70 -21.34 -13.24
N GLY A 79 3.13 -21.64 -14.47
CA GLY A 79 4.43 -22.23 -14.78
C GLY A 79 5.60 -21.22 -14.79
N ASN A 80 5.30 -19.93 -14.72
CA ASN A 80 6.29 -18.87 -14.69
C ASN A 80 6.83 -18.69 -13.27
N LYS A 81 7.91 -19.39 -12.94
CA LYS A 81 8.54 -19.35 -11.60
C LYS A 81 8.89 -17.91 -11.15
N PRO A 82 9.56 -17.06 -11.97
CA PRO A 82 9.79 -15.66 -11.62
C PRO A 82 8.52 -14.93 -11.19
N TRP A 83 7.44 -15.11 -11.96
CA TRP A 83 6.17 -14.45 -11.66
C TRP A 83 5.56 -14.94 -10.34
N MET A 84 5.62 -16.25 -10.05
CA MET A 84 5.12 -16.83 -8.80
C MET A 84 5.87 -16.26 -7.59
N ILE A 85 7.18 -16.03 -7.72
CA ILE A 85 7.97 -15.39 -6.66
C ILE A 85 7.52 -13.93 -6.46
N LEU A 86 7.30 -13.19 -7.54
CA LEU A 86 6.78 -11.81 -7.46
C LEU A 86 5.38 -11.75 -6.84
N LEU A 87 4.53 -12.75 -7.09
CA LEU A 87 3.22 -12.87 -6.43
C LEU A 87 3.40 -12.94 -4.90
N VAL A 88 4.29 -13.79 -4.41
CA VAL A 88 4.59 -13.89 -2.97
C VAL A 88 5.16 -12.56 -2.46
N MET A 89 6.14 -11.99 -3.15
CA MET A 89 6.76 -10.71 -2.78
C MET A 89 5.70 -9.61 -2.64
N SER A 90 4.84 -9.44 -3.64
CA SER A 90 3.83 -8.38 -3.61
C SER A 90 2.75 -8.63 -2.57
N LEU A 91 2.28 -9.86 -2.40
CA LEU A 91 1.29 -10.24 -1.41
C LEU A 91 1.73 -9.82 0.01
N PHE A 92 2.94 -10.22 0.40
CA PHE A 92 3.47 -9.94 1.73
C PHE A 92 3.87 -8.47 1.92
N THR A 93 4.36 -7.82 0.87
CA THR A 93 4.69 -6.39 0.92
C THR A 93 3.42 -5.53 1.08
N LEU A 94 2.37 -5.81 0.30
CA LEU A 94 1.11 -5.05 0.40
C LEU A 94 0.34 -5.41 1.68
N GLY A 95 0.44 -6.66 2.14
CA GLY A 95 -0.05 -7.07 3.45
C GLY A 95 0.60 -6.28 4.59
N TYR A 96 1.93 -6.16 4.56
CA TYR A 96 2.69 -5.29 5.47
C TYR A 96 2.17 -3.86 5.48
N VAL A 97 2.06 -3.24 4.28
CA VAL A 97 1.58 -1.85 4.15
C VAL A 97 0.19 -1.71 4.75
N SER A 98 -0.72 -2.64 4.44
CA SER A 98 -2.11 -2.59 4.89
C SER A 98 -2.23 -2.74 6.42
N ILE A 99 -1.55 -3.70 7.04
CA ILE A 99 -1.55 -3.89 8.50
C ILE A 99 -1.03 -2.62 9.18
N ARG A 100 0.10 -2.09 8.72
CA ARG A 100 0.74 -0.93 9.34
C ARG A 100 -0.11 0.33 9.21
N MET A 101 -0.66 0.61 8.00
CA MET A 101 -1.56 1.75 7.77
C MET A 101 -2.82 1.68 8.63
N SER A 102 -3.44 0.51 8.73
CA SER A 102 -4.60 0.28 9.58
C SER A 102 -4.31 0.51 11.06
N SER A 103 -3.07 0.33 11.49
CA SER A 103 -2.66 0.39 12.90
C SER A 103 -2.28 1.80 13.36
N ILE A 104 -2.00 2.75 12.45
CA ILE A 104 -1.50 4.09 12.78
C ILE A 104 -2.45 4.83 13.74
N MET A 105 -3.75 4.87 13.42
CA MET A 105 -4.72 5.58 14.25
C MET A 105 -4.82 4.99 15.64
N TYR A 106 -4.82 3.65 15.77
CA TYR A 106 -4.84 2.97 17.07
C TYR A 106 -3.57 3.26 17.87
N TYR A 107 -2.40 3.27 17.21
CA TYR A 107 -1.12 3.56 17.85
C TYR A 107 -1.10 4.98 18.44
N PHE A 108 -1.50 5.98 17.66
CA PHE A 108 -1.50 7.36 18.14
C PHE A 108 -2.61 7.63 19.15
N LYS A 109 -3.81 7.10 18.94
CA LYS A 109 -4.95 7.33 19.85
C LYS A 109 -4.75 6.68 21.21
N TYR A 110 -4.33 5.42 21.24
CA TYR A 110 -4.33 4.64 22.49
C TYR A 110 -2.95 4.48 23.12
N TYR A 111 -1.87 4.36 22.34
CA TYR A 111 -0.53 4.19 22.89
C TYR A 111 0.17 5.54 23.10
N VAL A 112 0.23 6.41 22.09
CA VAL A 112 0.84 7.76 22.20
C VAL A 112 -0.08 8.73 22.92
N GLN A 113 -1.40 8.52 22.87
CA GLN A 113 -2.44 9.37 23.46
C GLN A 113 -2.51 10.78 22.84
N ASN A 114 -2.21 10.88 21.56
CA ASN A 114 -2.32 12.11 20.77
C ASN A 114 -2.72 11.78 19.32
N GLU A 115 -4.02 11.83 19.04
CA GLU A 115 -4.59 11.51 17.71
C GLU A 115 -4.14 12.47 16.61
N LEU A 116 -3.91 13.75 16.95
CA LEU A 116 -3.55 14.77 15.96
C LEU A 116 -2.22 14.47 15.27
N LEU A 117 -1.30 13.80 15.99
CA LEU A 117 -0.02 13.39 15.45
C LEU A 117 -0.14 12.30 14.37
N ALA A 118 -1.23 11.53 14.32
CA ALA A 118 -1.42 10.49 13.30
C ALA A 118 -1.46 11.08 11.89
N SER A 119 -2.15 12.20 11.70
CA SER A 119 -2.23 12.86 10.39
C SER A 119 -0.87 13.37 9.94
N LEU A 120 -0.13 14.04 10.83
CA LEU A 120 1.22 14.53 10.54
C LEU A 120 2.18 13.38 10.22
N PHE A 121 2.09 12.28 10.97
CA PHE A 121 2.88 11.07 10.75
C PHE A 121 2.65 10.49 9.33
N MET A 122 1.40 10.38 8.89
CA MET A 122 1.07 9.92 7.54
C MET A 122 1.57 10.87 6.45
N VAL A 123 1.41 12.20 6.64
CA VAL A 123 1.88 13.20 5.69
C VAL A 123 3.40 13.14 5.52
N LEU A 124 4.16 13.14 6.62
CA LEU A 124 5.62 13.09 6.56
C LEU A 124 6.12 11.77 5.96
N GLY A 125 5.45 10.64 6.25
CA GLY A 125 5.70 9.37 5.59
C GLY A 125 5.48 9.44 4.07
N THR A 126 4.40 10.08 3.63
CA THR A 126 4.11 10.25 2.20
C THR A 126 5.17 11.11 1.49
N VAL A 127 5.59 12.21 2.12
CA VAL A 127 6.69 13.04 1.58
C VAL A 127 7.98 12.23 1.46
N ALA A 128 8.31 11.43 2.47
CA ALA A 128 9.48 10.56 2.43
C ALA A 128 9.41 9.50 1.32
N VAL A 129 8.21 8.93 1.06
CA VAL A 129 7.97 8.02 -0.07
C VAL A 129 8.22 8.71 -1.41
N ILE A 130 7.73 9.93 -1.61
CA ILE A 130 7.94 10.68 -2.87
C ILE A 130 9.45 10.86 -3.12
N LEU A 131 10.20 11.27 -2.10
CA LEU A 131 11.66 11.44 -2.20
C LEU A 131 12.38 10.12 -2.46
N GLY A 132 11.97 9.03 -1.81
CA GLY A 132 12.56 7.71 -2.01
C GLY A 132 12.27 7.13 -3.40
N VAL A 133 11.05 7.32 -3.94
CA VAL A 133 10.71 6.93 -5.31
C VAL A 133 11.57 7.68 -6.33
N ALA A 134 11.82 8.99 -6.12
CA ALA A 134 12.65 9.78 -7.02
C ALA A 134 14.11 9.26 -7.14
N CYS A 135 14.61 8.59 -6.10
CA CYS A 135 15.94 7.98 -6.11
C CYS A 135 15.98 6.60 -6.80
N THR A 136 14.83 5.99 -7.10
CA THR A 136 14.76 4.58 -7.53
C THR A 136 15.48 4.33 -8.84
N ASP A 137 15.26 5.17 -9.86
CA ASP A 137 15.88 4.99 -11.19
C ASP A 137 17.41 5.01 -11.10
N TYR A 138 17.97 6.00 -10.39
CA TYR A 138 19.41 6.09 -10.19
C TYR A 138 19.98 4.87 -9.44
N LEU A 139 19.30 4.45 -8.38
CA LEU A 139 19.77 3.32 -7.56
C LEU A 139 19.61 1.98 -8.29
N SER A 140 18.54 1.79 -9.06
CA SER A 140 18.31 0.55 -9.83
C SER A 140 19.32 0.39 -10.96
N LYS A 141 19.69 1.46 -11.65
CA LYS A 141 20.75 1.43 -12.67
C LYS A 141 22.13 1.08 -12.11
N LYS A 142 22.39 1.47 -10.86
CA LYS A 142 23.70 1.22 -10.22
C LYS A 142 23.80 -0.16 -9.58
N LEU A 143 22.75 -0.63 -8.96
CA LEU A 143 22.75 -1.84 -8.12
C LEU A 143 22.04 -3.03 -8.78
N GLY A 144 21.22 -2.76 -9.80
CA GLY A 144 20.29 -3.71 -10.35
C GLY A 144 18.97 -3.83 -9.56
N LYS A 145 17.90 -4.21 -10.26
CA LYS A 145 16.52 -4.26 -9.69
C LYS A 145 16.43 -5.24 -8.50
N LYS A 146 16.93 -6.45 -8.67
CA LYS A 146 16.90 -7.50 -7.63
C LYS A 146 17.69 -7.12 -6.38
N LYS A 147 18.94 -6.67 -6.54
CA LYS A 147 19.79 -6.29 -5.40
C LYS A 147 19.23 -5.10 -4.65
N LEU A 148 18.73 -4.08 -5.38
CA LEU A 148 18.10 -2.93 -4.76
C LEU A 148 16.87 -3.34 -3.95
N TYR A 149 16.00 -4.20 -4.50
CA TYR A 149 14.83 -4.70 -3.77
C TYR A 149 15.22 -5.43 -2.49
N LEU A 150 16.22 -6.31 -2.52
CA LEU A 150 16.73 -7.03 -1.36
C LEU A 150 17.23 -6.07 -0.27
N ILE A 151 18.00 -5.04 -0.65
CA ILE A 151 18.53 -4.04 0.28
C ILE A 151 17.39 -3.25 0.93
N VAL A 152 16.48 -2.69 0.15
CA VAL A 152 15.43 -1.83 0.68
C VAL A 152 14.45 -2.60 1.56
N MET A 153 14.08 -3.83 1.17
CA MET A 153 13.18 -4.67 1.95
C MET A 153 13.84 -5.22 3.21
N GLY A 154 15.10 -5.65 3.12
CA GLY A 154 15.88 -6.10 4.28
C GLY A 154 16.08 -4.98 5.31
N LEU A 155 16.47 -3.79 4.86
CA LEU A 155 16.63 -2.63 5.74
C LEU A 155 15.29 -2.19 6.34
N SER A 156 14.20 -2.19 5.53
CA SER A 156 12.86 -1.89 6.02
C SER A 156 12.40 -2.89 7.09
N THR A 157 12.75 -4.17 6.94
CA THR A 157 12.45 -5.20 7.95
C THR A 157 13.10 -4.86 9.29
N ILE A 158 14.40 -4.54 9.27
CA ILE A 158 15.17 -4.20 10.47
C ILE A 158 14.60 -2.94 11.13
N LEU A 159 14.42 -1.86 10.36
CA LEU A 159 13.90 -0.60 10.87
C LEU A 159 12.49 -0.74 11.43
N THR A 160 11.63 -1.52 10.78
CA THR A 160 10.27 -1.77 11.26
C THR A 160 10.27 -2.60 12.55
N ALA A 161 11.16 -3.58 12.68
CA ALA A 161 11.31 -4.33 13.93
C ALA A 161 11.83 -3.44 15.09
N ILE A 162 12.81 -2.60 14.82
CA ILE A 162 13.37 -1.65 15.80
C ILE A 162 12.32 -0.66 16.30
N PHE A 163 11.34 -0.30 15.48
CA PHE A 163 10.26 0.62 15.85
C PHE A 163 9.51 0.18 17.13
N TYR A 164 9.49 -1.11 17.46
CA TYR A 164 8.89 -1.65 18.69
C TYR A 164 9.53 -1.09 19.95
N TYR A 165 10.83 -0.84 19.95
CA TYR A 165 11.58 -0.45 21.15
C TYR A 165 11.53 1.05 21.45
N ILE A 166 10.88 1.84 20.57
CA ILE A 166 10.79 3.29 20.76
C ILE A 166 9.74 3.61 21.82
N PRO A 167 10.11 4.28 22.93
CA PRO A 167 9.15 4.72 23.94
C PRO A 167 8.20 5.77 23.38
N LYS A 168 6.95 5.78 23.87
CA LYS A 168 5.93 6.73 23.42
C LYS A 168 6.26 8.21 23.68
N GLU A 169 7.10 8.46 24.66
CA GLU A 169 7.58 9.80 25.05
C GLU A 169 8.56 10.38 24.02
N GLN A 170 9.22 9.53 23.22
CA GLN A 170 10.21 9.94 22.23
C GLN A 170 9.54 10.20 20.86
N ILE A 171 8.64 11.18 20.81
CA ILE A 171 7.87 11.51 19.61
C ILE A 171 8.78 11.79 18.40
N ILE A 172 9.86 12.56 18.59
CA ILE A 172 10.81 12.89 17.52
C ILE A 172 11.41 11.60 16.93
N LEU A 173 11.80 10.64 17.77
CA LEU A 173 12.38 9.37 17.31
C LEU A 173 11.34 8.50 16.58
N ILE A 174 10.10 8.47 17.05
CA ILE A 174 8.97 7.81 16.37
C ILE A 174 8.83 8.33 14.93
N PHE A 175 8.83 9.65 14.77
CA PHE A 175 8.72 10.30 13.46
C PHE A 175 9.96 10.07 12.60
N ALA A 176 11.16 10.24 13.15
CA ALA A 176 12.42 10.06 12.41
C ALA A 176 12.54 8.63 11.85
N VAL A 177 12.28 7.62 12.68
CA VAL A 177 12.32 6.22 12.22
C VAL A 177 11.23 5.92 11.21
N HIS A 178 10.02 6.49 11.35
CA HIS A 178 8.97 6.33 10.36
C HIS A 178 9.32 6.95 9.00
N ILE A 179 9.85 8.17 9.00
CA ILE A 179 10.33 8.85 7.79
C ILE A 179 11.41 7.99 7.11
N LEU A 180 12.35 7.47 7.89
CA LEU A 180 13.40 6.61 7.37
C LEU A 180 12.86 5.30 6.78
N ILE A 181 11.92 4.62 7.47
CA ILE A 181 11.25 3.43 6.95
C ILE A 181 10.53 3.74 5.63
N SER A 182 9.78 4.85 5.59
CA SER A 182 9.00 5.26 4.42
C SER A 182 9.91 5.58 3.22
N PHE A 183 11.01 6.27 3.45
CA PHE A 183 12.01 6.59 2.44
C PHE A 183 12.69 5.34 1.89
N VAL A 184 13.19 4.47 2.79
CA VAL A 184 13.91 3.25 2.41
C VAL A 184 13.00 2.28 1.66
N MET A 185 11.74 2.16 2.06
CA MET A 185 10.79 1.24 1.44
C MET A 185 10.24 1.74 0.09
N ALA A 186 10.32 3.03 -0.18
CA ALA A 186 9.69 3.67 -1.34
C ALA A 186 10.03 3.03 -2.70
N PRO A 187 11.28 2.62 -3.00
CA PRO A 187 11.66 1.99 -4.26
C PRO A 187 10.94 0.67 -4.56
N GLN A 188 10.42 -0.03 -3.54
CA GLN A 188 9.83 -1.36 -3.73
C GLN A 188 8.66 -1.38 -4.73
N ALA A 189 7.83 -0.32 -4.79
CA ALA A 189 6.68 -0.28 -5.68
C ALA A 189 7.08 -0.19 -7.16
N PRO A 190 7.87 0.81 -7.61
CA PRO A 190 8.33 0.85 -8.99
C PRO A 190 9.20 -0.36 -9.38
N LEU A 191 10.00 -0.91 -8.45
CA LEU A 191 10.79 -2.12 -8.73
C LEU A 191 9.90 -3.33 -8.99
N LEU A 192 8.85 -3.56 -8.20
CA LEU A 192 7.91 -4.66 -8.45
C LEU A 192 7.24 -4.54 -9.83
N TRP A 193 6.82 -3.33 -10.23
CA TRP A 193 6.21 -3.13 -11.54
C TRP A 193 7.21 -3.39 -12.69
N ALA A 194 8.46 -2.96 -12.56
CA ALA A 194 9.51 -3.26 -13.52
C ALA A 194 9.78 -4.77 -13.60
N MET A 195 9.91 -5.44 -12.45
CA MET A 195 10.13 -6.89 -12.40
C MET A 195 8.95 -7.70 -12.95
N TYR A 196 7.70 -7.21 -12.86
CA TYR A 196 6.56 -7.83 -13.57
C TYR A 196 6.70 -7.70 -15.09
N ALA A 197 7.19 -6.59 -15.61
CA ALA A 197 7.49 -6.47 -17.04
C ALA A 197 8.54 -7.50 -17.47
N ASP A 198 9.61 -7.65 -16.70
CA ASP A 198 10.65 -8.65 -16.94
C ASP A 198 10.08 -10.09 -17.01
N THR A 199 9.07 -10.42 -16.20
CA THR A 199 8.42 -11.76 -16.27
C THR A 199 7.57 -11.94 -17.52
N ALA A 200 7.08 -10.88 -18.14
CA ALA A 200 6.38 -10.96 -19.42
C ALA A 200 7.36 -11.25 -20.55
N ASP A 201 8.53 -10.61 -20.55
CA ASP A 201 9.61 -10.87 -21.50
C ASP A 201 10.20 -12.26 -21.33
N TYR A 202 10.40 -12.72 -20.10
CA TYR A 202 10.77 -14.10 -19.80
C TYR A 202 9.74 -15.12 -20.33
N SER A 203 8.44 -14.83 -20.22
CA SER A 203 7.40 -15.69 -20.79
C SER A 203 7.46 -15.75 -22.30
N GLN A 204 7.73 -14.64 -22.98
CA GLN A 204 7.92 -14.58 -24.43
C GLN A 204 9.15 -15.38 -24.85
N TRP A 205 10.25 -15.20 -24.17
CA TRP A 205 11.51 -15.91 -24.44
C TRP A 205 11.35 -17.43 -24.31
N LYS A 206 10.69 -17.88 -23.24
CA LYS A 206 10.54 -19.29 -22.90
C LYS A 206 9.45 -20.01 -23.69
N ASN A 207 8.29 -19.37 -23.85
CA ASN A 207 7.07 -19.97 -24.39
C ASN A 207 6.68 -19.44 -25.78
N GLY A 208 7.42 -18.46 -26.34
CA GLY A 208 7.07 -17.76 -27.57
C GLY A 208 5.82 -16.88 -27.50
N ARG A 209 5.30 -16.63 -26.27
CA ARG A 209 4.06 -15.87 -26.03
C ARG A 209 4.25 -14.86 -24.92
N ARG A 210 3.97 -13.60 -25.23
CA ARG A 210 4.02 -12.48 -24.30
C ARG A 210 2.63 -12.20 -23.74
N ALA A 211 2.22 -12.90 -22.68
CA ALA A 211 0.91 -12.74 -22.06
C ALA A 211 0.85 -11.50 -21.15
N THR A 212 1.26 -10.34 -21.66
CA THR A 212 1.44 -9.09 -20.88
C THR A 212 0.17 -8.72 -20.10
N GLY A 213 -0.99 -8.73 -20.77
CA GLY A 213 -2.27 -8.40 -20.11
C GLY A 213 -2.58 -9.29 -18.91
N LEU A 214 -2.31 -10.60 -19.01
CA LEU A 214 -2.53 -11.54 -17.92
C LEU A 214 -1.50 -11.35 -16.78
N VAL A 215 -0.23 -11.11 -17.11
CA VAL A 215 0.83 -10.84 -16.12
C VAL A 215 0.47 -9.64 -15.26
N PHE A 216 0.07 -8.51 -15.87
CA PHE A 216 -0.24 -7.28 -15.13
C PHE A 216 -1.59 -7.32 -14.43
N SER A 217 -2.61 -7.97 -15.00
CA SER A 217 -3.90 -8.12 -14.31
C SER A 217 -3.80 -9.02 -13.08
N ALA A 218 -3.05 -10.12 -13.20
CA ALA A 218 -2.79 -11.00 -12.07
C ALA A 218 -1.86 -10.37 -11.03
N ALA A 219 -0.90 -9.53 -11.43
CA ALA A 219 -0.10 -8.70 -10.52
C ALA A 219 -0.98 -7.73 -9.72
N THR A 220 -1.87 -7.02 -10.41
CA THR A 220 -2.84 -6.13 -9.76
C THR A 220 -3.75 -6.88 -8.79
N PHE A 221 -4.24 -8.06 -9.20
CA PHE A 221 -5.02 -8.92 -8.32
C PHE A 221 -4.24 -9.33 -7.07
N SER A 222 -2.99 -9.79 -7.21
CA SER A 222 -2.16 -10.21 -6.07
C SER A 222 -1.92 -9.07 -5.08
N GLN A 223 -1.70 -7.85 -5.58
CA GLN A 223 -1.55 -6.65 -4.77
C GLN A 223 -2.83 -6.32 -3.99
N LYS A 224 -3.99 -6.29 -4.67
CA LYS A 224 -5.27 -6.03 -4.02
C LYS A 224 -5.64 -7.11 -3.00
N PHE A 225 -5.34 -8.36 -3.32
CA PHE A 225 -5.54 -9.48 -2.40
C PHE A 225 -4.63 -9.38 -1.17
N GLY A 226 -3.36 -9.01 -1.34
CA GLY A 226 -2.43 -8.74 -0.23
C GLY A 226 -2.93 -7.61 0.69
N MET A 227 -3.43 -6.51 0.11
CA MET A 227 -4.02 -5.42 0.89
C MET A 227 -5.28 -5.88 1.65
N ALA A 228 -6.15 -6.65 1.02
CA ALA A 228 -7.37 -7.18 1.65
C ALA A 228 -7.04 -8.14 2.81
N LEU A 229 -6.09 -9.06 2.61
CA LEU A 229 -5.61 -9.95 3.66
C LEU A 229 -4.98 -9.16 4.82
N GLY A 230 -4.13 -8.17 4.51
CA GLY A 230 -3.52 -7.32 5.53
C GLY A 230 -4.53 -6.54 6.35
N GLY A 231 -5.54 -5.93 5.69
CA GLY A 231 -6.62 -5.23 6.38
C GLY A 231 -7.49 -6.18 7.24
N GLY A 232 -7.84 -7.35 6.71
CA GLY A 232 -8.57 -8.38 7.44
C GLY A 232 -7.79 -8.90 8.66
N LEU A 233 -6.49 -9.17 8.48
CA LEU A 233 -5.60 -9.57 9.57
C LEU A 233 -5.48 -8.49 10.63
N ALA A 234 -5.44 -7.20 10.26
CA ALA A 234 -5.42 -6.12 11.24
C ALA A 234 -6.67 -6.14 12.14
N GLY A 235 -7.85 -6.38 11.57
CA GLY A 235 -9.09 -6.54 12.34
C GLY A 235 -9.07 -7.76 13.26
N ILE A 236 -8.61 -8.91 12.76
CA ILE A 236 -8.45 -10.14 13.55
C ILE A 236 -7.47 -9.92 14.71
N LEU A 237 -6.32 -9.28 14.44
CA LEU A 237 -5.31 -9.00 15.45
C LEU A 237 -5.84 -8.08 16.56
N LEU A 238 -6.62 -7.05 16.24
CA LEU A 238 -7.27 -6.21 17.23
C LEU A 238 -8.20 -7.04 18.14
N THR A 239 -8.95 -7.99 17.57
CA THR A 239 -9.81 -8.90 18.35
C THR A 239 -8.98 -9.84 19.25
N VAL A 240 -7.90 -10.41 18.71
CA VAL A 240 -6.99 -11.31 19.47
C VAL A 240 -6.33 -10.57 20.62
N PHE A 241 -6.01 -9.29 20.45
CA PHE A 241 -5.45 -8.45 21.51
C PHE A 241 -6.52 -7.77 22.39
N HIS A 242 -7.76 -8.24 22.34
CA HIS A 242 -8.88 -7.77 23.18
C HIS A 242 -9.13 -6.26 23.09
N PHE A 243 -8.99 -5.68 21.89
CA PHE A 243 -9.22 -4.26 21.67
C PHE A 243 -10.71 -3.89 21.86
N ILE A 244 -10.98 -2.89 22.71
CA ILE A 244 -12.33 -2.33 22.91
C ILE A 244 -12.32 -0.84 22.51
N PRO A 245 -13.18 -0.42 21.56
CA PRO A 245 -13.19 0.98 21.11
C PRO A 245 -13.56 1.97 22.22
N ASN A 246 -12.90 3.14 22.20
CA ASN A 246 -13.22 4.31 23.04
C ASN A 246 -13.16 4.11 24.57
N VAL A 247 -12.38 3.13 25.01
CA VAL A 247 -12.04 2.93 26.43
C VAL A 247 -10.53 2.92 26.62
N ALA A 248 -10.09 3.05 27.86
CA ALA A 248 -8.68 2.84 28.21
C ALA A 248 -8.30 1.39 27.93
N GLN A 249 -7.19 1.19 27.20
CA GLN A 249 -6.75 -0.14 26.78
C GLN A 249 -5.89 -0.82 27.84
N THR A 250 -5.95 -2.14 27.90
CA THR A 250 -5.07 -2.94 28.75
C THR A 250 -3.63 -2.90 28.27
N ALA A 251 -2.67 -3.25 29.15
CA ALA A 251 -1.26 -3.35 28.77
C ALA A 251 -1.03 -4.38 27.63
N GLU A 252 -1.82 -5.46 27.61
CA GLU A 252 -1.77 -6.48 26.55
C GLU A 252 -2.25 -5.91 25.21
N THR A 253 -3.38 -5.19 25.17
CA THR A 253 -3.89 -4.54 23.98
C THR A 253 -2.90 -3.50 23.45
N LEU A 254 -2.30 -2.68 24.30
CA LEU A 254 -1.28 -1.69 23.92
C LEU A 254 -0.03 -2.37 23.36
N ARG A 255 0.37 -3.51 23.91
CA ARG A 255 1.45 -4.34 23.36
C ARG A 255 1.08 -4.85 21.97
N GLY A 256 -0.15 -5.34 21.78
CA GLY A 256 -0.67 -5.80 20.51
C GLY A 256 -0.62 -4.69 19.43
N ILE A 257 -1.09 -3.48 19.74
CA ILE A 257 -1.03 -2.32 18.83
C ILE A 257 0.42 -2.00 18.45
N ARG A 258 1.36 -2.06 19.39
CA ARG A 258 2.79 -1.87 19.10
C ARG A 258 3.33 -2.96 18.18
N LEU A 259 2.93 -4.22 18.39
CA LEU A 259 3.32 -5.34 17.52
C LEU A 259 2.78 -5.18 16.10
N MET A 260 1.56 -4.66 15.94
CA MET A 260 0.95 -4.36 14.64
C MET A 260 1.64 -3.20 13.90
N MET A 261 2.34 -2.32 14.61
CA MET A 261 3.15 -1.25 14.00
C MET A 261 4.59 -1.68 13.68
N SER A 262 5.03 -2.84 14.20
CA SER A 262 6.45 -3.25 14.19
C SER A 262 6.65 -4.71 13.76
N TYR A 263 6.71 -5.65 14.67
CA TYR A 263 7.12 -7.04 14.41
C TYR A 263 6.19 -7.78 13.44
N ILE A 264 4.87 -7.61 13.55
CA ILE A 264 3.93 -8.32 12.67
C ILE A 264 4.12 -7.89 11.21
N PRO A 265 4.14 -6.59 10.87
CA PRO A 265 4.49 -6.18 9.53
C PRO A 265 5.95 -6.54 9.13
N ALA A 266 6.92 -6.48 10.06
CA ALA A 266 8.29 -6.87 9.78
C ALA A 266 8.45 -8.32 9.33
N ILE A 267 7.62 -9.25 9.84
CA ILE A 267 7.56 -10.64 9.34
C ILE A 267 7.14 -10.66 7.87
N GLY A 268 6.16 -9.86 7.47
CA GLY A 268 5.73 -9.75 6.08
C GLY A 268 6.87 -9.28 5.15
N THR A 269 7.58 -8.21 5.53
CA THR A 269 8.73 -7.74 4.74
C THR A 269 9.89 -8.74 4.73
N LEU A 270 10.10 -9.47 5.82
CA LEU A 270 11.09 -10.55 5.87
C LEU A 270 10.77 -11.67 4.87
N ILE A 271 9.51 -12.12 4.82
CA ILE A 271 9.08 -13.15 3.87
C ILE A 271 9.26 -12.65 2.43
N ALA A 272 8.89 -11.39 2.15
CA ALA A 272 9.10 -10.78 0.85
C ALA A 272 10.59 -10.70 0.47
N THR A 273 11.47 -10.35 1.43
CA THR A 273 12.93 -10.32 1.25
C THR A 273 13.47 -11.73 0.94
N LEU A 274 13.06 -12.74 1.70
CA LEU A 274 13.46 -14.12 1.48
C LEU A 274 12.97 -14.64 0.12
N ALA A 275 11.73 -14.31 -0.28
CA ALA A 275 11.23 -14.66 -1.61
C ALA A 275 12.06 -14.00 -2.72
N ALA A 276 12.42 -12.73 -2.57
CA ALA A 276 13.26 -12.00 -3.53
C ALA A 276 14.66 -12.61 -3.69
N PHE A 277 15.19 -13.25 -2.66
CA PHE A 277 16.47 -13.94 -2.75
C PHE A 277 16.43 -15.06 -3.81
N PHE A 278 15.29 -15.76 -3.90
CA PHE A 278 15.07 -16.84 -4.88
C PHE A 278 14.60 -16.35 -6.25
N TYR A 279 14.44 -15.03 -6.45
CA TYR A 279 14.05 -14.48 -7.76
C TYR A 279 15.19 -14.65 -8.77
N PRO A 280 14.95 -15.35 -9.90
CA PRO A 280 16.03 -15.75 -10.80
C PRO A 280 16.43 -14.71 -11.85
N LEU A 281 15.55 -13.70 -12.11
CA LEU A 281 15.82 -12.70 -13.14
C LEU A 281 16.60 -11.54 -12.52
N ASP A 282 17.91 -11.60 -12.60
CA ASP A 282 18.79 -10.47 -12.38
C ASP A 282 19.04 -9.70 -13.69
N ASP A 283 19.70 -8.54 -13.61
CA ASP A 283 19.89 -7.69 -14.78
C ASP A 283 20.71 -8.37 -15.86
N ASP A 284 21.75 -9.14 -15.51
CA ASP A 284 22.58 -9.90 -16.46
C ASP A 284 21.78 -10.97 -17.22
N THR A 285 20.81 -11.60 -16.53
CA THR A 285 19.89 -12.57 -17.13
C THR A 285 18.89 -11.89 -18.06
N MET A 286 18.40 -10.72 -17.65
CA MET A 286 17.44 -9.97 -18.47
C MET A 286 18.09 -9.43 -19.74
N GLU A 287 19.30 -8.92 -19.67
CA GLU A 287 20.07 -8.44 -20.85
C GLU A 287 20.20 -9.58 -21.90
N LYS A 288 20.56 -10.79 -21.49
CA LYS A 288 20.63 -11.94 -22.39
C LYS A 288 19.27 -12.31 -23.01
N ILE A 289 18.19 -12.23 -22.21
CA ILE A 289 16.83 -12.51 -22.70
C ILE A 289 16.42 -11.48 -23.75
N GLU A 290 16.71 -10.21 -23.51
CA GLU A 290 16.40 -9.11 -24.43
C GLU A 290 17.19 -9.26 -25.73
N GLU A 291 18.50 -9.51 -25.70
CA GLU A 291 19.33 -9.77 -26.87
C GLU A 291 18.82 -10.95 -27.70
N GLU A 292 18.44 -12.08 -27.05
CA GLU A 292 17.92 -13.23 -27.77
C GLU A 292 16.52 -12.98 -28.36
N LEU A 293 15.68 -12.16 -27.72
CA LEU A 293 14.38 -11.78 -28.27
C LEU A 293 14.54 -10.88 -29.48
N GLU A 294 15.43 -9.87 -29.43
CA GLU A 294 15.75 -8.99 -30.57
C GLU A 294 16.26 -9.80 -31.76
N ALA A 295 17.20 -10.72 -31.55
CA ALA A 295 17.71 -11.59 -32.61
C ALA A 295 16.63 -12.49 -33.29
N ARG A 296 15.59 -12.87 -32.55
CA ARG A 296 14.45 -13.62 -33.08
C ARG A 296 13.46 -12.74 -33.87
N GLU A 297 13.39 -11.45 -33.56
CA GLU A 297 12.53 -10.51 -34.31
C GLU A 297 13.17 -10.06 -35.65
N GLU A 298 14.51 -10.09 -35.74
CA GLU A 298 15.26 -9.78 -36.96
C GLU A 298 15.38 -10.96 -37.94
N SER A 299 15.12 -12.18 -37.53
CA SER A 299 15.20 -13.42 -38.33
C SER A 299 13.85 -13.80 -38.95
#